data_486b404a57de07ce93906e93dbd37246
#
_entry.id   486b404a57de07ce93906e93dbd37246
#
_cell.length_a   1.000
_cell.length_b   1.000
_cell.length_c   1.000
_cell.angle_alpha   90.00
_cell.angle_beta   90.00
_cell.angle_gamma   90.00
#
_symmetry.space_group_name_H-M   'P 1'
#
loop_
_entity.id
_entity.type
_entity.pdbx_description
1 polymer ?
#
loop_
_entity_poly.entity_id
_entity_poly.type
_entity_poly.pdbx_seq_one_letter_code
_entity_poly.pdbx_strand_id
1 'polypeptide(L)'
;MAEQDGDDGLRLQAHHSGWSTWWFAGDPAKTRAHADAGRLLYDPEKHASHRLVYGGHDPGVCARSNGGQAEWLLGYPEKALASITDALALAERIAHPFTLGVALFASSSVYLNRREPEHALSLVETAEVLAAEQRLSLIFEPSILRGSALLGQGAVDEAIARIREGAANWARLGRTFLLPYGFGFLAEGLARHGDPVAALAALREGLELAGATGEHFWDAELHRVTGNVLFAENSLDEGQASFQQALRIAQAQQAKSLELRAARDLAWLWGEQGRRAEARDLLAPVYDWFTEGFDTADLKDAKALLDELT
;
A
#
# COMPACT_ATOMS: atom_id res chain seq x y z
N MET A 1 2.67 13.36 -28.46
CA MET A 1 1.97 14.67 -28.51
C MET A 1 2.51 15.63 -27.47
N ALA A 2 2.40 15.38 -26.15
CA ALA A 2 2.92 16.34 -25.13
C ALA A 2 4.43 16.64 -25.21
N GLU A 3 5.24 15.68 -25.63
CA GLU A 3 6.68 15.88 -25.87
C GLU A 3 6.99 16.76 -27.12
N GLN A 4 6.07 16.81 -28.07
CA GLN A 4 6.24 17.58 -29.32
C GLN A 4 5.84 19.04 -29.16
N ASP A 5 4.95 19.36 -28.21
CA ASP A 5 4.45 20.73 -28.02
C ASP A 5 5.32 21.61 -27.11
N GLY A 6 6.32 21.03 -26.42
CA GLY A 6 7.25 21.78 -25.55
C GLY A 6 6.57 22.42 -24.31
N ASP A 7 5.31 22.08 -24.01
CA ASP A 7 4.56 22.59 -22.87
C ASP A 7 4.79 21.70 -21.64
N ASP A 8 5.54 22.22 -20.69
CA ASP A 8 5.86 21.50 -19.43
C ASP A 8 4.61 21.18 -18.60
N GLY A 9 3.55 21.98 -18.69
CA GLY A 9 2.28 21.73 -18.00
C GLY A 9 1.57 20.51 -18.58
N LEU A 10 1.50 20.36 -19.90
CA LEU A 10 0.93 19.17 -20.55
C LEU A 10 1.78 17.93 -20.31
N ARG A 11 3.12 18.07 -20.34
CA ARG A 11 4.03 16.97 -19.99
C ARG A 11 3.84 16.50 -18.54
N LEU A 12 3.71 17.45 -17.60
CA LEU A 12 3.40 17.15 -16.21
C LEU A 12 2.11 16.36 -16.08
N GLN A 13 1.03 16.72 -16.81
CA GLN A 13 -0.23 16.00 -16.76
C GLN A 13 -0.18 14.63 -17.44
N ALA A 14 0.64 14.46 -18.47
CA ALA A 14 0.89 13.14 -19.04
C ALA A 14 1.59 12.21 -18.02
N HIS A 15 2.55 12.72 -17.25
CA HIS A 15 3.16 11.98 -16.15
C HIS A 15 2.18 11.75 -15.00
N HIS A 16 1.30 12.70 -14.70
CA HIS A 16 0.24 12.56 -13.68
C HIS A 16 -0.67 11.36 -13.98
N SER A 17 -1.14 11.26 -15.21
CA SER A 17 -1.90 10.09 -15.63
C SER A 17 -1.07 8.79 -15.53
N GLY A 18 0.22 8.87 -15.86
CA GLY A 18 1.14 7.73 -15.83
C GLY A 18 1.33 7.17 -14.42
N TRP A 19 1.74 7.99 -13.44
CA TRP A 19 1.98 7.45 -12.09
C TRP A 19 0.73 6.91 -11.43
N SER A 20 -0.45 7.49 -11.68
CA SER A 20 -1.70 6.97 -11.14
C SER A 20 -2.10 5.64 -11.78
N THR A 21 -2.00 5.53 -13.11
CA THR A 21 -2.35 4.31 -13.85
C THR A 21 -1.43 3.15 -13.46
N TRP A 22 -0.11 3.38 -13.46
CA TRP A 22 0.86 2.32 -13.15
C TRP A 22 0.84 1.91 -11.68
N TRP A 23 0.46 2.82 -10.78
CA TRP A 23 0.21 2.48 -9.39
C TRP A 23 -0.86 1.39 -9.26
N PHE A 24 -2.06 1.63 -9.80
CA PHE A 24 -3.14 0.66 -9.74
C PHE A 24 -2.80 -0.63 -10.49
N ALA A 25 -2.13 -0.54 -11.63
CA ALA A 25 -1.71 -1.70 -12.40
C ALA A 25 -0.64 -2.57 -11.69
N GLY A 26 -0.11 -2.13 -10.56
CA GLY A 26 0.90 -2.87 -9.79
C GLY A 26 2.30 -2.82 -10.41
N ASP A 27 2.65 -1.71 -11.08
CA ASP A 27 4.00 -1.45 -11.60
C ASP A 27 4.64 -0.28 -10.84
N PRO A 28 5.22 -0.51 -9.65
CA PRO A 28 5.80 0.55 -8.84
C PRO A 28 7.03 1.19 -9.49
N ALA A 29 7.75 0.47 -10.34
CA ALA A 29 8.92 1.02 -11.04
C ALA A 29 8.50 2.11 -12.04
N LYS A 30 7.46 1.86 -12.85
CA LYS A 30 6.91 2.89 -13.76
C LYS A 30 6.23 4.00 -13.00
N THR A 31 5.50 3.70 -11.92
CA THR A 31 4.91 4.72 -11.04
C THR A 31 5.96 5.69 -10.56
N ARG A 32 7.07 5.19 -10.01
CA ARG A 32 8.19 6.01 -9.54
C ARG A 32 8.82 6.82 -10.67
N ALA A 33 9.10 6.20 -11.82
CA ALA A 33 9.71 6.90 -12.96
C ALA A 33 8.85 8.09 -13.43
N HIS A 34 7.52 7.91 -13.53
CA HIS A 34 6.63 9.01 -13.87
C HIS A 34 6.53 10.06 -12.77
N ALA A 35 6.49 9.66 -11.50
CA ALA A 35 6.46 10.57 -10.36
C ALA A 35 7.74 11.44 -10.30
N ASP A 36 8.91 10.85 -10.49
CA ASP A 36 10.20 11.55 -10.51
C ASP A 36 10.27 12.56 -11.66
N ALA A 37 9.84 12.15 -12.86
CA ALA A 37 9.76 13.06 -14.01
C ALA A 37 8.77 14.22 -13.75
N GLY A 38 7.64 13.94 -13.14
CA GLY A 38 6.66 14.96 -12.75
C GLY A 38 7.21 15.93 -11.70
N ARG A 39 7.96 15.45 -10.71
CA ARG A 39 8.63 16.30 -9.70
C ARG A 39 9.61 17.29 -10.34
N LEU A 40 10.34 16.86 -11.37
CA LEU A 40 11.29 17.72 -12.10
C LEU A 40 10.60 18.81 -12.94
N LEU A 41 9.42 18.52 -13.48
CA LEU A 41 8.62 19.47 -14.26
C LEU A 41 7.79 20.43 -13.39
N TYR A 42 7.50 20.04 -12.15
CA TYR A 42 6.58 20.77 -11.31
C TYR A 42 7.13 22.11 -10.83
N ASP A 43 6.35 23.15 -11.07
CA ASP A 43 6.57 24.51 -10.55
C ASP A 43 5.26 24.94 -9.85
N PRO A 44 5.28 25.23 -8.53
CA PRO A 44 4.07 25.50 -7.76
C PRO A 44 3.33 26.78 -8.20
N GLU A 45 4.03 27.77 -8.79
CA GLU A 45 3.41 29.01 -9.25
C GLU A 45 2.78 28.82 -10.63
N LYS A 46 3.53 28.24 -11.58
CA LYS A 46 3.06 27.99 -12.96
C LYS A 46 1.91 26.99 -13.02
N HIS A 47 1.97 25.95 -12.18
CA HIS A 47 1.01 24.85 -12.19
C HIS A 47 -0.11 25.00 -11.13
N ALA A 48 -0.21 26.16 -10.48
CA ALA A 48 -1.22 26.43 -9.44
C ALA A 48 -2.66 26.18 -9.89
N SER A 49 -2.98 26.46 -11.17
CA SER A 49 -4.32 26.24 -11.74
C SER A 49 -4.62 24.77 -12.04
N HIS A 50 -3.61 23.91 -12.13
CA HIS A 50 -3.78 22.50 -12.49
C HIS A 50 -4.70 21.75 -11.53
N ARG A 51 -4.68 22.10 -10.24
CA ARG A 51 -5.61 21.53 -9.24
C ARG A 51 -7.09 21.81 -9.51
N LEU A 52 -7.38 22.82 -10.32
CA LEU A 52 -8.76 23.17 -10.69
C LEU A 52 -9.18 22.55 -12.02
N VAL A 53 -8.23 22.23 -12.88
CA VAL A 53 -8.46 21.76 -14.25
C VAL A 53 -8.26 20.26 -14.39
N TYR A 54 -7.28 19.70 -13.66
CA TYR A 54 -6.85 18.32 -13.81
C TYR A 54 -6.94 17.56 -12.47
N GLY A 55 -7.97 16.72 -12.30
CA GLY A 55 -8.06 15.78 -11.19
C GLY A 55 -8.44 16.37 -9.83
N GLY A 56 -8.61 17.66 -9.69
CA GLY A 56 -9.09 18.30 -8.46
C GLY A 56 -8.04 18.45 -7.34
N HIS A 57 -6.79 18.06 -7.57
CA HIS A 57 -5.70 18.14 -6.60
C HIS A 57 -4.39 18.59 -7.25
N ASP A 58 -3.43 19.02 -6.43
CA ASP A 58 -2.15 19.52 -6.91
C ASP A 58 -1.28 18.37 -7.44
N PRO A 59 -0.75 18.47 -8.68
CA PRO A 59 0.06 17.41 -9.28
C PRO A 59 1.41 17.20 -8.59
N GLY A 60 2.00 18.23 -8.00
CA GLY A 60 3.27 18.13 -7.29
C GLY A 60 3.14 17.37 -5.97
N VAL A 61 2.00 17.54 -5.27
CA VAL A 61 1.65 16.75 -4.10
C VAL A 61 1.34 15.31 -4.51
N CYS A 62 0.56 15.12 -5.56
CA CYS A 62 0.21 13.78 -6.06
C CYS A 62 1.44 12.98 -6.50
N ALA A 63 2.40 13.61 -7.21
CA ALA A 63 3.65 12.97 -7.62
C ALA A 63 4.48 12.48 -6.41
N ARG A 64 4.57 13.28 -5.33
CA ARG A 64 5.26 12.89 -4.09
C ARG A 64 4.53 11.76 -3.37
N SER A 65 3.23 11.83 -3.31
CA SER A 65 2.37 10.84 -2.67
C SER A 65 2.48 9.46 -3.34
N ASN A 66 2.25 9.39 -4.65
CA ASN A 66 2.35 8.13 -5.40
C ASN A 66 3.81 7.64 -5.50
N GLY A 67 4.77 8.57 -5.63
CA GLY A 67 6.19 8.25 -5.60
C GLY A 67 6.60 7.59 -4.29
N GLY A 68 6.16 8.13 -3.14
CA GLY A 68 6.44 7.57 -1.81
C GLY A 68 5.84 6.18 -1.61
N GLN A 69 4.60 5.95 -2.06
CA GLN A 69 4.00 4.63 -2.01
C GLN A 69 4.76 3.62 -2.91
N ALA A 70 5.17 4.04 -4.11
CA ALA A 70 5.96 3.21 -5.02
C ALA A 70 7.37 2.92 -4.46
N GLU A 71 8.01 3.90 -3.82
CA GLU A 71 9.29 3.75 -3.16
C GLU A 71 9.24 2.70 -2.04
N TRP A 72 8.16 2.70 -1.24
CA TRP A 72 7.98 1.66 -0.24
C TRP A 72 7.84 0.26 -0.88
N LEU A 73 7.00 0.09 -1.90
CA LEU A 73 6.86 -1.19 -2.60
C LEU A 73 8.20 -1.67 -3.17
N LEU A 74 8.98 -0.77 -3.76
CA LEU A 74 10.30 -1.05 -4.33
C LEU A 74 11.38 -1.35 -3.28
N GLY A 75 11.08 -1.31 -1.97
CA GLY A 75 12.02 -1.64 -0.90
C GLY A 75 12.88 -0.45 -0.43
N TYR A 76 12.39 0.78 -0.60
CA TYR A 76 13.04 2.00 -0.11
C TYR A 76 12.19 2.70 0.96
N PRO A 77 12.08 2.15 2.16
CA PRO A 77 11.17 2.67 3.19
C PRO A 77 11.55 4.04 3.73
N GLU A 78 12.83 4.42 3.75
CA GLU A 78 13.27 5.75 4.19
C GLU A 78 13.00 6.80 3.12
N LYS A 79 13.23 6.49 1.84
CA LYS A 79 12.86 7.37 0.73
C LYS A 79 11.36 7.57 0.66
N ALA A 80 10.58 6.51 0.88
CA ALA A 80 9.14 6.59 0.97
C ALA A 80 8.69 7.59 2.05
N LEU A 81 9.28 7.49 3.25
CA LEU A 81 9.00 8.40 4.36
C LEU A 81 9.35 9.84 4.02
N ALA A 82 10.51 10.08 3.42
CA ALA A 82 10.92 11.42 2.97
C ALA A 82 9.93 11.99 1.94
N SER A 83 9.51 11.18 0.96
CA SER A 83 8.58 11.61 -0.09
C SER A 83 7.20 11.97 0.43
N ILE A 84 6.64 11.20 1.39
CA ILE A 84 5.34 11.53 1.98
C ILE A 84 5.43 12.74 2.92
N THR A 85 6.55 12.93 3.61
CA THR A 85 6.79 14.11 4.44
C THR A 85 6.82 15.37 3.56
N ASP A 86 7.51 15.32 2.43
CA ASP A 86 7.53 16.41 1.46
C ASP A 86 6.14 16.67 0.84
N ALA A 87 5.35 15.61 0.61
CA ALA A 87 3.99 15.74 0.11
C ALA A 87 3.08 16.49 1.10
N LEU A 88 3.12 16.11 2.38
CA LEU A 88 2.36 16.78 3.44
C LEU A 88 2.77 18.25 3.58
N ALA A 89 4.07 18.52 3.68
CA ALA A 89 4.57 19.88 3.81
C ALA A 89 4.19 20.77 2.60
N LEU A 90 4.18 20.22 1.38
CA LEU A 90 3.73 20.94 0.20
C LEU A 90 2.21 21.16 0.23
N ALA A 91 1.42 20.15 0.61
CA ALA A 91 -0.04 20.24 0.68
C ALA A 91 -0.50 21.29 1.71
N GLU A 92 0.16 21.37 2.86
CA GLU A 92 -0.08 22.37 3.88
C GLU A 92 0.16 23.80 3.36
N ARG A 93 1.28 24.01 2.65
CA ARG A 93 1.58 25.33 2.03
C ARG A 93 0.57 25.73 0.97
N ILE A 94 0.07 24.76 0.17
CA ILE A 94 -0.95 25.01 -0.85
C ILE A 94 -2.31 25.33 -0.22
N ALA A 95 -2.58 24.81 0.97
CA ALA A 95 -3.81 25.01 1.74
C ALA A 95 -5.10 24.69 0.93
N HIS A 96 -5.05 23.67 0.07
CA HIS A 96 -6.19 23.19 -0.71
C HIS A 96 -6.72 21.88 -0.10
N PRO A 97 -7.97 21.84 0.40
CA PRO A 97 -8.47 20.73 1.20
C PRO A 97 -8.34 19.34 0.53
N PHE A 98 -8.73 19.21 -0.74
CA PHE A 98 -8.65 17.93 -1.42
C PHE A 98 -7.19 17.50 -1.67
N THR A 99 -6.30 18.45 -1.96
CA THR A 99 -4.85 18.18 -2.09
C THR A 99 -4.26 17.66 -0.76
N LEU A 100 -4.67 18.27 0.37
CA LEU A 100 -4.25 17.79 1.68
C LEU A 100 -4.80 16.39 1.97
N GLY A 101 -6.05 16.12 1.61
CA GLY A 101 -6.65 14.79 1.71
C GLY A 101 -5.86 13.71 0.96
N VAL A 102 -5.39 14.01 -0.27
CA VAL A 102 -4.53 13.10 -1.06
C VAL A 102 -3.21 12.81 -0.34
N ALA A 103 -2.57 13.84 0.22
CA ALA A 103 -1.32 13.67 0.96
C ALA A 103 -1.52 12.85 2.24
N LEU A 104 -2.57 13.14 3.02
CA LEU A 104 -2.91 12.42 4.24
C LEU A 104 -3.19 10.94 3.97
N PHE A 105 -3.95 10.65 2.91
CA PHE A 105 -4.25 9.27 2.49
C PHE A 105 -2.97 8.48 2.16
N ALA A 106 -2.13 9.02 1.28
CA ALA A 106 -0.91 8.35 0.86
C ALA A 106 0.07 8.16 2.02
N SER A 107 0.19 9.17 2.89
CA SER A 107 1.06 9.11 4.06
C SER A 107 0.57 8.07 5.06
N SER A 108 -0.73 8.02 5.34
CA SER A 108 -1.32 6.97 6.20
C SER A 108 -1.04 5.57 5.65
N SER A 109 -1.19 5.38 4.33
CA SER A 109 -0.93 4.09 3.67
C SER A 109 0.55 3.68 3.82
N VAL A 110 1.50 4.61 3.64
CA VAL A 110 2.93 4.30 3.82
C VAL A 110 3.24 3.92 5.26
N TYR A 111 2.69 4.62 6.26
CA TYR A 111 2.88 4.27 7.67
C TYR A 111 2.25 2.91 8.00
N LEU A 112 1.05 2.59 7.49
CA LEU A 112 0.44 1.27 7.63
C LEU A 112 1.33 0.17 7.03
N ASN A 113 1.83 0.41 5.84
CA ASN A 113 2.70 -0.51 5.14
C ASN A 113 4.05 -0.70 5.85
N ARG A 114 4.56 0.31 6.55
CA ARG A 114 5.75 0.23 7.43
C ARG A 114 5.45 -0.43 8.79
N ARG A 115 4.18 -0.76 9.07
CA ARG A 115 3.68 -1.28 10.35
C ARG A 115 3.88 -0.29 11.51
N GLU A 116 3.60 0.99 11.24
CA GLU A 116 3.63 2.11 12.19
C GLU A 116 2.21 2.66 12.40
N PRO A 117 1.30 1.90 13.05
CA PRO A 117 -0.13 2.20 13.08
C PRO A 117 -0.48 3.48 13.87
N GLU A 118 0.33 3.89 14.85
CA GLU A 118 0.11 5.11 15.63
C GLU A 118 0.22 6.35 14.76
N HIS A 119 1.26 6.40 13.90
CA HIS A 119 1.43 7.51 12.97
C HIS A 119 0.33 7.52 11.91
N ALA A 120 -0.04 6.33 11.40
CA ALA A 120 -1.13 6.21 10.44
C ALA A 120 -2.45 6.73 11.03
N LEU A 121 -2.78 6.33 12.26
CA LEU A 121 -4.03 6.73 12.93
C LEU A 121 -4.12 8.25 13.11
N SER A 122 -3.05 8.89 13.55
CA SER A 122 -3.01 10.37 13.71
C SER A 122 -3.31 11.11 12.39
N LEU A 123 -2.76 10.62 11.26
CA LEU A 123 -3.02 11.21 9.94
C LEU A 123 -4.45 10.93 9.47
N VAL A 124 -4.96 9.73 9.74
CA VAL A 124 -6.35 9.37 9.42
C VAL A 124 -7.34 10.24 10.20
N GLU A 125 -7.11 10.48 11.48
CA GLU A 125 -7.94 11.37 12.30
C GLU A 125 -7.97 12.80 11.74
N THR A 126 -6.82 13.29 11.29
CA THR A 126 -6.74 14.57 10.59
C THR A 126 -7.54 14.56 9.28
N ALA A 127 -7.48 13.46 8.53
CA ALA A 127 -8.24 13.30 7.28
C ALA A 127 -9.76 13.22 7.52
N GLU A 128 -10.21 12.58 8.60
CA GLU A 128 -11.63 12.52 8.99
C GLU A 128 -12.18 13.90 9.34
N VAL A 129 -11.44 14.68 10.13
CA VAL A 129 -11.81 16.07 10.45
C VAL A 129 -11.91 16.92 9.18
N LEU A 130 -10.89 16.83 8.33
CA LEU A 130 -10.87 17.56 7.05
C LEU A 130 -12.06 17.15 6.16
N ALA A 131 -12.35 15.85 6.05
CA ALA A 131 -13.46 15.34 5.25
C ALA A 131 -14.83 15.86 5.77
N ALA A 132 -15.01 15.90 7.08
CA ALA A 132 -16.24 16.41 7.72
C ALA A 132 -16.41 17.91 7.52
N GLU A 133 -15.37 18.71 7.79
CA GLU A 133 -15.42 20.17 7.69
C GLU A 133 -15.60 20.66 6.24
N GLN A 134 -14.93 20.02 5.30
CA GLN A 134 -14.91 20.42 3.89
C GLN A 134 -15.93 19.68 3.02
N ARG A 135 -16.75 18.80 3.62
CA ARG A 135 -17.77 17.97 2.94
C ARG A 135 -17.15 17.10 1.83
N LEU A 136 -15.94 16.57 2.06
CA LEU A 136 -15.21 15.72 1.13
C LEU A 136 -15.54 14.23 1.26
N SER A 137 -16.47 13.84 2.14
CA SER A 137 -16.85 12.44 2.39
C SER A 137 -17.32 11.68 1.14
N LEU A 138 -17.77 12.39 0.11
CA LEU A 138 -18.08 11.77 -1.18
C LEU A 138 -16.84 11.44 -2.04
N ILE A 139 -15.67 11.96 -1.68
CA ILE A 139 -14.43 11.82 -2.45
C ILE A 139 -13.39 11.03 -1.67
N PHE A 140 -13.49 11.06 -0.34
CA PHE A 140 -12.49 10.54 0.57
C PHE A 140 -13.17 9.68 1.65
N GLU A 141 -12.76 8.41 1.76
CA GLU A 141 -13.32 7.46 2.74
C GLU A 141 -12.19 6.94 3.63
N PRO A 142 -11.94 7.59 4.78
CA PRO A 142 -10.83 7.23 5.66
C PRO A 142 -11.07 5.99 6.53
N SER A 143 -12.32 5.49 6.62
CA SER A 143 -12.68 4.41 7.55
C SER A 143 -11.90 3.12 7.31
N ILE A 144 -11.55 2.79 6.06
CA ILE A 144 -10.71 1.63 5.73
C ILE A 144 -9.32 1.79 6.36
N LEU A 145 -8.67 2.95 6.18
CA LEU A 145 -7.34 3.21 6.75
C LEU A 145 -7.39 3.28 8.28
N ARG A 146 -8.47 3.86 8.84
CA ARG A 146 -8.68 3.85 10.28
C ARG A 146 -8.77 2.43 10.83
N GLY A 147 -9.59 1.59 10.22
CA GLY A 147 -9.70 0.19 10.61
C GLY A 147 -8.39 -0.56 10.48
N SER A 148 -7.62 -0.31 9.40
CA SER A 148 -6.29 -0.90 9.23
C SER A 148 -5.30 -0.47 10.32
N ALA A 149 -5.33 0.80 10.75
CA ALA A 149 -4.50 1.30 11.84
C ALA A 149 -4.91 0.68 13.20
N LEU A 150 -6.21 0.61 13.49
CA LEU A 150 -6.75 -0.04 14.68
C LEU A 150 -6.38 -1.52 14.75
N LEU A 151 -6.37 -2.22 13.61
CA LEU A 151 -5.91 -3.60 13.53
C LEU A 151 -4.43 -3.73 13.94
N GLY A 152 -3.59 -2.83 13.49
CA GLY A 152 -2.18 -2.74 13.87
C GLY A 152 -1.98 -2.52 15.37
N GLN A 153 -2.89 -1.81 16.03
CA GLN A 153 -2.92 -1.58 17.48
C GLN A 153 -3.58 -2.71 18.28
N GLY A 154 -4.12 -3.74 17.61
CA GLY A 154 -4.77 -4.88 18.25
C GLY A 154 -6.26 -4.69 18.59
N ALA A 155 -6.88 -3.58 18.17
CA ALA A 155 -8.32 -3.33 18.34
C ALA A 155 -9.15 -4.07 17.26
N VAL A 156 -9.11 -5.41 17.27
CA VAL A 156 -9.56 -6.27 16.17
C VAL A 156 -11.04 -6.06 15.81
N ASP A 157 -11.93 -6.05 16.79
CA ASP A 157 -13.37 -5.94 16.53
C ASP A 157 -13.76 -4.59 15.95
N GLU A 158 -13.17 -3.51 16.48
CA GLU A 158 -13.38 -2.16 15.95
C GLU A 158 -12.79 -2.03 14.56
N ALA A 159 -11.62 -2.60 14.31
CA ALA A 159 -10.98 -2.62 12.99
C ALA A 159 -11.88 -3.26 11.93
N ILE A 160 -12.43 -4.46 12.21
CA ILE A 160 -13.35 -5.17 11.32
C ILE A 160 -14.58 -4.29 11.02
N ALA A 161 -15.17 -3.69 12.05
CA ALA A 161 -16.35 -2.85 11.91
C ALA A 161 -16.07 -1.63 11.01
N ARG A 162 -14.94 -0.94 11.23
CA ARG A 162 -14.55 0.24 10.45
C ARG A 162 -14.22 -0.08 9.00
N ILE A 163 -13.49 -1.18 8.73
CA ILE A 163 -13.19 -1.57 7.35
C ILE A 163 -14.47 -1.93 6.59
N ARG A 164 -15.39 -2.68 7.21
CA ARG A 164 -16.69 -2.99 6.62
C ARG A 164 -17.54 -1.75 6.35
N GLU A 165 -17.54 -0.80 7.26
CA GLU A 165 -18.22 0.48 7.09
C GLU A 165 -17.67 1.23 5.88
N GLY A 166 -16.36 1.37 5.78
CA GLY A 166 -15.69 2.04 4.65
C GLY A 166 -15.97 1.34 3.31
N ALA A 167 -15.89 0.01 3.27
CA ALA A 167 -16.20 -0.77 2.08
C ALA A 167 -17.67 -0.58 1.64
N ALA A 168 -18.62 -0.60 2.58
CA ALA A 168 -20.03 -0.36 2.31
C ALA A 168 -20.28 1.09 1.83
N ASN A 169 -19.56 2.07 2.36
CA ASN A 169 -19.64 3.46 1.93
C ASN A 169 -19.16 3.61 0.48
N TRP A 170 -18.03 3.01 0.12
CA TRP A 170 -17.55 2.98 -1.26
C TRP A 170 -18.53 2.30 -2.21
N ALA A 171 -19.05 1.12 -1.85
CA ALA A 171 -20.00 0.37 -2.66
C ALA A 171 -21.28 1.18 -2.94
N ARG A 172 -21.80 1.93 -1.96
CA ARG A 172 -22.98 2.81 -2.15
C ARG A 172 -22.72 3.93 -3.15
N LEU A 173 -21.47 4.36 -3.32
CA LEU A 173 -21.05 5.36 -4.29
C LEU A 173 -20.69 4.76 -5.65
N GLY A 174 -20.84 3.43 -5.83
CA GLY A 174 -20.41 2.72 -7.04
C GLY A 174 -18.90 2.72 -7.25
N ARG A 175 -18.13 2.83 -6.17
CA ARG A 175 -16.66 2.88 -6.18
C ARG A 175 -16.09 1.58 -5.71
N THR A 176 -15.02 1.16 -6.34
CA THR A 176 -14.35 -0.12 -6.04
C THR A 176 -12.85 0.05 -5.77
N PHE A 177 -12.29 1.22 -6.12
CA PHE A 177 -10.86 1.43 -5.96
C PHE A 177 -10.43 1.34 -4.49
N LEU A 178 -9.26 0.76 -4.26
CA LEU A 178 -8.67 0.48 -2.94
C LEU A 178 -9.44 -0.54 -2.09
N LEU A 179 -10.53 -1.12 -2.57
CA LEU A 179 -11.20 -2.20 -1.85
C LEU A 179 -10.33 -3.47 -1.75
N PRO A 180 -9.58 -3.90 -2.79
CA PRO A 180 -8.65 -5.03 -2.65
C PRO A 180 -7.64 -4.82 -1.51
N TYR A 181 -7.11 -3.61 -1.36
CA TYR A 181 -6.24 -3.24 -0.23
C TYR A 181 -6.95 -3.38 1.11
N GLY A 182 -8.17 -2.84 1.24
CA GLY A 182 -8.99 -2.94 2.44
C GLY A 182 -9.37 -4.38 2.82
N PHE A 183 -9.68 -5.22 1.82
CA PHE A 183 -10.00 -6.63 2.04
C PHE A 183 -8.81 -7.44 2.59
N GLY A 184 -7.58 -7.08 2.27
CA GLY A 184 -6.39 -7.66 2.89
C GLY A 184 -6.38 -7.47 4.41
N PHE A 185 -6.59 -6.25 4.88
CA PHE A 185 -6.66 -5.95 6.32
C PHE A 185 -7.92 -6.52 6.98
N LEU A 186 -9.05 -6.50 6.28
CA LEU A 186 -10.27 -7.15 6.78
C LEU A 186 -10.04 -8.63 7.05
N ALA A 187 -9.39 -9.32 6.15
CA ALA A 187 -9.09 -10.74 6.27
C ALA A 187 -8.13 -11.03 7.44
N GLU A 188 -7.08 -10.22 7.61
CA GLU A 188 -6.22 -10.33 8.79
C GLU A 188 -7.00 -10.12 10.09
N GLY A 189 -7.90 -9.15 10.13
CA GLY A 189 -8.76 -8.90 11.28
C GLY A 189 -9.67 -10.10 11.57
N LEU A 190 -10.34 -10.62 10.57
CA LEU A 190 -11.23 -11.78 10.68
C LEU A 190 -10.49 -13.04 11.14
N ALA A 191 -9.30 -13.29 10.61
CA ALA A 191 -8.47 -14.42 11.04
C ALA A 191 -8.06 -14.27 12.52
N ARG A 192 -7.65 -13.08 12.96
CA ARG A 192 -7.34 -12.80 14.38
C ARG A 192 -8.58 -12.89 15.28
N HIS A 193 -9.74 -12.58 14.76
CA HIS A 193 -11.03 -12.75 15.48
C HIS A 193 -11.43 -14.22 15.59
N GLY A 194 -10.81 -15.14 14.84
CA GLY A 194 -11.12 -16.57 14.84
C GLY A 194 -12.18 -16.99 13.80
N ASP A 195 -12.36 -16.20 12.75
CA ASP A 195 -13.24 -16.53 11.62
C ASP A 195 -12.44 -16.70 10.30
N PRO A 196 -11.71 -17.81 10.15
CA PRO A 196 -10.89 -18.07 8.95
C PRO A 196 -11.74 -18.22 7.69
N VAL A 197 -13.00 -18.66 7.81
CA VAL A 197 -13.92 -18.83 6.67
C VAL A 197 -14.27 -17.45 6.08
N ALA A 198 -14.64 -16.50 6.93
CA ALA A 198 -14.90 -15.13 6.49
C ALA A 198 -13.63 -14.45 5.99
N ALA A 199 -12.47 -14.73 6.60
CA ALA A 199 -11.17 -14.20 6.13
C ALA A 199 -10.87 -14.65 4.70
N LEU A 200 -10.97 -15.94 4.40
CA LEU A 200 -10.77 -16.49 3.05
C LEU A 200 -11.80 -15.96 2.05
N ALA A 201 -13.04 -15.73 2.49
CA ALA A 201 -14.06 -15.13 1.63
C ALA A 201 -13.70 -13.67 1.25
N ALA A 202 -13.24 -12.87 2.21
CA ALA A 202 -12.80 -11.49 1.97
C ALA A 202 -11.59 -11.43 1.03
N LEU A 203 -10.61 -12.33 1.18
CA LEU A 203 -9.44 -12.40 0.29
C LEU A 203 -9.83 -12.76 -1.14
N ARG A 204 -10.74 -13.72 -1.31
CA ARG A 204 -11.26 -14.07 -2.64
C ARG A 204 -11.97 -12.90 -3.29
N GLU A 205 -12.85 -12.21 -2.56
CA GLU A 205 -13.53 -11.01 -3.04
C GLU A 205 -12.54 -9.92 -3.45
N GLY A 206 -11.48 -9.71 -2.65
CA GLY A 206 -10.40 -8.77 -2.97
C GLY A 206 -9.68 -9.12 -4.28
N LEU A 207 -9.33 -10.39 -4.50
CA LEU A 207 -8.66 -10.85 -5.73
C LEU A 207 -9.59 -10.79 -6.96
N GLU A 208 -10.86 -11.16 -6.81
CA GLU A 208 -11.88 -11.04 -7.87
C GLU A 208 -12.06 -9.57 -8.30
N LEU A 209 -12.11 -8.68 -7.31
CA LEU A 209 -12.24 -7.24 -7.55
C LEU A 209 -10.99 -6.66 -8.21
N ALA A 210 -9.79 -7.05 -7.74
CA ALA A 210 -8.52 -6.67 -8.36
C ALA A 210 -8.48 -7.05 -9.85
N GLY A 211 -8.88 -8.27 -10.18
CA GLY A 211 -8.99 -8.74 -11.56
C GLY A 211 -10.03 -7.99 -12.40
N ALA A 212 -11.15 -7.58 -11.79
CA ALA A 212 -12.21 -6.83 -12.46
C ALA A 212 -11.84 -5.36 -12.71
N THR A 213 -11.07 -4.73 -11.82
CA THR A 213 -10.73 -3.29 -11.87
C THR A 213 -9.35 -3.03 -12.47
N GLY A 214 -8.46 -4.02 -12.49
CA GLY A 214 -7.05 -3.87 -12.85
C GLY A 214 -6.18 -3.31 -11.71
N GLU A 215 -6.65 -3.39 -10.46
CA GLU A 215 -5.93 -2.94 -9.26
C GLU A 215 -5.05 -4.03 -8.68
N HIS A 216 -3.86 -4.22 -9.23
CA HIS A 216 -2.98 -5.34 -8.93
C HIS A 216 -1.89 -5.05 -7.90
N PHE A 217 -1.75 -3.80 -7.41
CA PHE A 217 -0.64 -3.41 -6.54
C PHE A 217 -0.56 -4.17 -5.20
N TRP A 218 -1.66 -4.80 -4.77
CA TRP A 218 -1.75 -5.52 -3.50
C TRP A 218 -1.94 -7.03 -3.63
N ASP A 219 -1.97 -7.58 -4.85
CA ASP A 219 -2.24 -9.00 -5.11
C ASP A 219 -1.27 -9.92 -4.35
N ALA A 220 0.01 -9.58 -4.31
CA ALA A 220 1.01 -10.37 -3.57
C ALA A 220 0.65 -10.48 -2.07
N GLU A 221 0.20 -9.39 -1.47
CA GLU A 221 -0.19 -9.38 -0.05
C GLU A 221 -1.48 -10.16 0.20
N LEU A 222 -2.47 -10.06 -0.69
CA LEU A 222 -3.70 -10.88 -0.60
C LEU A 222 -3.37 -12.38 -0.61
N HIS A 223 -2.47 -12.82 -1.49
CA HIS A 223 -2.00 -14.21 -1.52
C HIS A 223 -1.20 -14.56 -0.27
N ARG A 224 -0.36 -13.65 0.24
CA ARG A 224 0.40 -13.88 1.47
C ARG A 224 -0.53 -14.09 2.68
N VAL A 225 -1.52 -13.21 2.84
CA VAL A 225 -2.52 -13.34 3.92
C VAL A 225 -3.34 -14.61 3.77
N THR A 226 -3.69 -15.00 2.52
CA THR A 226 -4.34 -16.30 2.24
C THR A 226 -3.47 -17.45 2.77
N GLY A 227 -2.17 -17.42 2.51
CA GLY A 227 -1.22 -18.42 3.01
C GLY A 227 -1.21 -18.51 4.53
N ASN A 228 -1.21 -17.35 5.23
CA ASN A 228 -1.24 -17.31 6.69
C ASN A 228 -2.53 -17.91 7.27
N VAL A 229 -3.69 -17.59 6.67
CA VAL A 229 -4.98 -18.14 7.14
C VAL A 229 -5.03 -19.66 6.92
N LEU A 230 -4.63 -20.15 5.75
CA LEU A 230 -4.61 -21.59 5.43
C LEU A 230 -3.64 -22.35 6.32
N PHE A 231 -2.46 -21.77 6.60
CA PHE A 231 -1.50 -22.37 7.51
C PHE A 231 -2.08 -22.55 8.93
N ALA A 232 -2.74 -21.51 9.45
CA ALA A 232 -3.39 -21.56 10.76
C ALA A 232 -4.47 -22.66 10.84
N GLU A 233 -5.10 -22.99 9.71
CA GLU A 233 -6.11 -24.05 9.58
C GLU A 233 -5.48 -25.45 9.26
N ASN A 234 -4.15 -25.58 9.39
CA ASN A 234 -3.40 -26.81 9.04
C ASN A 234 -3.48 -27.25 7.56
N SER A 235 -3.89 -26.36 6.65
CA SER A 235 -3.88 -26.61 5.20
C SER A 235 -2.50 -26.25 4.64
N LEU A 236 -1.47 -27.01 5.02
CA LEU A 236 -0.05 -26.68 4.82
C LEU A 236 0.32 -26.55 3.34
N ASP A 237 -0.12 -27.47 2.49
CA ASP A 237 0.20 -27.48 1.05
C ASP A 237 -0.44 -26.28 0.34
N GLU A 238 -1.68 -25.97 0.63
CA GLU A 238 -2.40 -24.82 0.07
C GLU A 238 -1.81 -23.50 0.58
N GLY A 239 -1.44 -23.44 1.86
CA GLY A 239 -0.76 -22.30 2.46
C GLY A 239 0.59 -22.05 1.78
N GLN A 240 1.41 -23.08 1.60
CA GLN A 240 2.67 -22.99 0.88
C GLN A 240 2.48 -22.52 -0.57
N ALA A 241 1.48 -23.06 -1.28
CA ALA A 241 1.19 -22.66 -2.66
C ALA A 241 0.81 -21.16 -2.72
N SER A 242 0.05 -20.66 -1.73
CA SER A 242 -0.33 -19.25 -1.63
C SER A 242 0.88 -18.34 -1.37
N PHE A 243 1.80 -18.71 -0.46
CA PHE A 243 3.05 -17.96 -0.26
C PHE A 243 3.94 -17.94 -1.50
N GLN A 244 4.05 -19.07 -2.20
CA GLN A 244 4.79 -19.14 -3.46
C GLN A 244 4.15 -18.25 -4.54
N GLN A 245 2.83 -18.16 -4.59
CA GLN A 245 2.13 -17.24 -5.52
C GLN A 245 2.40 -15.78 -5.14
N ALA A 246 2.30 -15.43 -3.86
CA ALA A 246 2.66 -14.10 -3.37
C ALA A 246 4.07 -13.70 -3.78
N LEU A 247 5.04 -14.59 -3.57
CA LEU A 247 6.44 -14.37 -3.94
C LEU A 247 6.61 -14.13 -5.45
N ARG A 248 6.00 -14.99 -6.29
CA ARG A 248 6.06 -14.81 -7.75
C ARG A 248 5.49 -13.48 -8.23
N ILE A 249 4.36 -13.07 -7.66
CA ILE A 249 3.73 -11.78 -8.01
C ILE A 249 4.63 -10.62 -7.57
N ALA A 250 5.11 -10.63 -6.32
CA ALA A 250 5.99 -9.59 -5.80
C ALA A 250 7.28 -9.44 -6.64
N GLN A 251 7.87 -10.56 -7.06
CA GLN A 251 9.04 -10.57 -7.95
C GLN A 251 8.72 -9.99 -9.33
N ALA A 252 7.60 -10.39 -9.93
CA ALA A 252 7.17 -9.87 -11.24
C ALA A 252 6.90 -8.35 -11.20
N GLN A 253 6.36 -7.86 -10.10
CA GLN A 253 6.12 -6.44 -9.85
C GLN A 253 7.37 -5.67 -9.38
N GLN A 254 8.48 -6.35 -9.10
CA GLN A 254 9.66 -5.77 -8.44
C GLN A 254 9.34 -5.15 -7.06
N ALA A 255 8.29 -5.62 -6.42
CA ALA A 255 7.79 -5.12 -5.14
C ALA A 255 8.59 -5.74 -3.98
N LYS A 256 9.81 -5.24 -3.74
CA LYS A 256 10.79 -5.80 -2.80
C LYS A 256 10.27 -5.89 -1.35
N SER A 257 9.45 -4.96 -0.91
CA SER A 257 8.85 -5.03 0.44
C SER A 257 7.87 -6.20 0.55
N LEU A 258 7.06 -6.45 -0.49
CA LEU A 258 6.15 -7.60 -0.52
C LEU A 258 6.88 -8.92 -0.78
N GLU A 259 7.96 -8.89 -1.58
CA GLU A 259 8.86 -10.04 -1.77
C GLU A 259 9.47 -10.47 -0.43
N LEU A 260 9.94 -9.52 0.39
CA LEU A 260 10.49 -9.81 1.72
C LEU A 260 9.46 -10.46 2.64
N ARG A 261 8.25 -9.94 2.69
CA ARG A 261 7.16 -10.52 3.50
C ARG A 261 6.81 -11.94 3.06
N ALA A 262 6.63 -12.16 1.75
CA ALA A 262 6.29 -13.46 1.21
C ALA A 262 7.45 -14.47 1.41
N ALA A 263 8.69 -14.07 1.18
CA ALA A 263 9.87 -14.90 1.40
C ALA A 263 10.04 -15.26 2.89
N ARG A 264 9.81 -14.30 3.81
CA ARG A 264 9.86 -14.54 5.25
C ARG A 264 8.83 -15.59 5.69
N ASP A 265 7.57 -15.44 5.26
CA ASP A 265 6.49 -16.34 5.66
C ASP A 265 6.69 -17.75 5.08
N LEU A 266 7.16 -17.85 3.84
CA LEU A 266 7.52 -19.14 3.23
C LEU A 266 8.75 -19.78 3.89
N ALA A 267 9.77 -18.98 4.22
CA ALA A 267 10.97 -19.46 4.90
C ALA A 267 10.65 -19.94 6.33
N TRP A 268 9.77 -19.22 7.03
CA TRP A 268 9.29 -19.65 8.33
C TRP A 268 8.57 -21.01 8.24
N LEU A 269 7.65 -21.18 7.28
CA LEU A 269 6.98 -22.46 7.04
C LEU A 269 7.97 -23.59 6.77
N TRP A 270 8.98 -23.35 5.94
CA TRP A 270 10.01 -24.37 5.65
C TRP A 270 10.89 -24.67 6.87
N GLY A 271 11.16 -23.67 7.71
CA GLY A 271 11.85 -23.85 8.99
C GLY A 271 11.09 -24.80 9.92
N GLU A 272 9.76 -24.62 10.05
CA GLU A 272 8.90 -25.51 10.84
C GLU A 272 8.86 -26.94 10.28
N GLN A 273 9.05 -27.11 8.97
CA GLN A 273 9.18 -28.43 8.32
C GLN A 273 10.58 -29.03 8.42
N GLY A 274 11.52 -28.37 9.12
CA GLY A 274 12.91 -28.82 9.23
C GLY A 274 13.79 -28.51 8.01
N ARG A 275 13.28 -27.79 7.02
CA ARG A 275 13.98 -27.41 5.78
C ARG A 275 14.76 -26.10 5.95
N ARG A 276 15.56 -26.03 7.03
CA ARG A 276 16.24 -24.77 7.47
C ARG A 276 17.19 -24.20 6.41
N ALA A 277 17.95 -25.06 5.71
CA ALA A 277 18.87 -24.63 4.67
C ALA A 277 18.13 -23.97 3.50
N GLU A 278 17.05 -24.59 3.01
CA GLU A 278 16.22 -24.06 1.94
C GLU A 278 15.54 -22.75 2.34
N ALA A 279 15.06 -22.67 3.58
CA ALA A 279 14.46 -21.45 4.15
C ALA A 279 15.46 -20.30 4.16
N ARG A 280 16.70 -20.54 4.58
CA ARG A 280 17.77 -19.57 4.59
C ARG A 280 18.17 -19.14 3.18
N ASP A 281 18.35 -20.11 2.27
CA ASP A 281 18.73 -19.85 0.87
C ASP A 281 17.67 -19.01 0.14
N LEU A 282 16.41 -19.11 0.55
CA LEU A 282 15.32 -18.27 0.05
C LEU A 282 15.38 -16.85 0.61
N LEU A 283 15.48 -16.71 1.95
CA LEU A 283 15.26 -15.42 2.61
C LEU A 283 16.51 -14.53 2.58
N ALA A 284 17.71 -15.09 2.74
CA ALA A 284 18.94 -14.32 2.86
C ALA A 284 19.20 -13.41 1.66
N PRO A 285 19.11 -13.85 0.39
CA PRO A 285 19.32 -12.98 -0.75
C PRO A 285 18.30 -11.84 -0.87
N VAL A 286 17.06 -12.07 -0.40
CA VAL A 286 16.01 -11.04 -0.40
C VAL A 286 16.30 -9.99 0.68
N TYR A 287 16.71 -10.43 1.87
CA TYR A 287 17.11 -9.53 2.96
C TYR A 287 18.36 -8.70 2.59
N ASP A 288 19.39 -9.33 2.04
CA ASP A 288 20.66 -8.69 1.67
C ASP A 288 20.52 -7.66 0.53
N TRP A 289 19.41 -7.69 -0.20
CA TRP A 289 19.11 -6.69 -1.22
C TRP A 289 18.86 -5.30 -0.64
N PHE A 290 18.34 -5.21 0.59
CA PHE A 290 17.98 -3.94 1.22
C PHE A 290 19.22 -3.15 1.64
N THR A 291 19.18 -1.83 1.42
CA THR A 291 20.26 -0.90 1.76
C THR A 291 19.84 0.16 2.77
N GLU A 292 18.56 0.18 3.15
CA GLU A 292 17.96 1.13 4.09
C GLU A 292 16.80 0.46 4.86
N GLY A 293 16.29 1.11 5.89
CA GLY A 293 15.07 0.69 6.61
C GLY A 293 15.26 -0.48 7.58
N PHE A 294 16.47 -0.76 8.01
CA PHE A 294 16.77 -1.87 8.93
C PHE A 294 16.14 -1.73 10.33
N ASP A 295 15.55 -0.58 10.61
CA ASP A 295 14.77 -0.32 11.81
C ASP A 295 13.26 -0.60 11.63
N THR A 296 12.81 -0.90 10.41
CA THR A 296 11.41 -1.27 10.12
C THR A 296 11.08 -2.66 10.67
N ALA A 297 9.81 -2.87 11.00
CA ALA A 297 9.34 -4.14 11.55
C ALA A 297 9.60 -5.32 10.60
N ASP A 298 9.38 -5.16 9.30
CA ASP A 298 9.55 -6.24 8.32
C ASP A 298 11.02 -6.72 8.22
N LEU A 299 11.99 -5.78 8.20
CA LEU A 299 13.41 -6.14 8.15
C LEU A 299 13.92 -6.72 9.48
N LYS A 300 13.41 -6.25 10.62
CA LYS A 300 13.72 -6.85 11.93
C LYS A 300 13.20 -8.28 12.02
N ASP A 301 11.96 -8.52 11.61
CA ASP A 301 11.35 -9.86 11.62
C ASP A 301 12.11 -10.82 10.69
N ALA A 302 12.49 -10.37 9.48
CA ALA A 302 13.27 -11.16 8.55
C ALA A 302 14.67 -11.50 9.10
N LYS A 303 15.33 -10.53 9.75
CA LYS A 303 16.64 -10.74 10.40
C LYS A 303 16.54 -11.74 11.53
N ALA A 304 15.53 -11.60 12.40
CA ALA A 304 15.31 -12.52 13.50
C ALA A 304 15.13 -13.96 13.01
N LEU A 305 14.31 -14.16 11.95
CA LEU A 305 14.14 -15.48 11.37
C LEU A 305 15.44 -16.04 10.76
N LEU A 306 16.23 -15.21 10.08
CA LEU A 306 17.54 -15.62 9.54
C LEU A 306 18.49 -16.08 10.64
N ASP A 307 18.49 -15.41 11.80
CA ASP A 307 19.30 -15.80 12.95
C ASP A 307 18.83 -17.12 13.56
N GLU A 308 17.53 -17.37 13.60
CA GLU A 308 16.95 -18.65 14.04
C GLU A 308 17.29 -19.81 13.10
N LEU A 309 17.36 -19.56 11.79
CA LEU A 309 17.67 -20.56 10.76
C LEU A 309 19.15 -20.93 10.70
N THR A 310 20.01 -20.24 11.42
CA THR A 310 21.45 -20.53 11.51
C THR A 310 21.70 -21.67 12.50
#